data_f8dc3798e105f3882e6b181c6e9d9610
#
_entry.id   f8dc3798e105f3882e6b181c6e9d9610
#
_cell.length_a   1.000
_cell.length_b   1.000
_cell.length_c   1.000
_cell.angle_alpha   90.00
_cell.angle_beta   90.00
_cell.angle_gamma   90.00
#
_symmetry.space_group_name_H-M   'P 1'
#
loop_
_entity.id
_entity.type
_entity.pdbx_description
1 polymer ?
#
loop_
_entity_poly.entity_id
_entity_poly.type
_entity_poly.pdbx_seq_one_letter_code
_entity_poly.pdbx_strand_id
1 'polypeptide(L)'
;MGIRQFVVIVAFSALVGCNHQKSLKTVDYVDIQRFMGDWYVIANIPTFLEKNAYNPVESYRLDDDGSIATTFSFNAGAMDGEKKRYTPRGFITNTKTNAEWGMQFIWPIKADYRIVYLDENYQYTVIGRNNLDYVWIMAREPKISEKMMNELTQFVSSLGYDSSLLELAPHQMPLGD
;
A
#
# COMPACT_ATOMS: atom_id res chain seq x y z
N MET A 1 57.41 -48.29 -10.59
CA MET A 1 56.44 -47.86 -11.63
C MET A 1 55.31 -47.16 -10.87
N GLY A 2 55.45 -45.84 -10.67
CA GLY A 2 54.57 -45.07 -9.79
C GLY A 2 53.50 -44.39 -10.61
N ILE A 3 52.23 -44.64 -10.29
CA ILE A 3 51.06 -44.03 -10.89
C ILE A 3 50.79 -42.70 -10.14
N ARG A 4 51.03 -41.57 -10.82
CA ARG A 4 50.64 -40.22 -10.34
C ARG A 4 49.13 -40.04 -10.58
N GLN A 5 48.33 -40.01 -9.51
CA GLN A 5 46.94 -39.58 -9.56
C GLN A 5 46.90 -38.05 -9.67
N PHE A 6 46.36 -37.54 -10.80
CA PHE A 6 45.98 -36.14 -10.92
C PHE A 6 44.58 -35.93 -10.27
N VAL A 7 44.56 -35.20 -9.18
CA VAL A 7 43.32 -34.70 -8.61
C VAL A 7 42.92 -33.42 -9.37
N VAL A 8 41.85 -33.50 -10.18
CA VAL A 8 41.24 -32.35 -10.82
C VAL A 8 40.26 -31.74 -9.82
N ILE A 9 40.61 -30.60 -9.24
CA ILE A 9 39.72 -29.79 -8.43
C ILE A 9 38.84 -28.95 -9.38
N VAL A 10 37.58 -29.34 -9.56
CA VAL A 10 36.58 -28.54 -10.25
C VAL A 10 36.05 -27.50 -9.25
N ALA A 11 36.51 -26.26 -9.37
CA ALA A 11 36.00 -25.12 -8.63
C ALA A 11 34.61 -24.77 -9.19
N PHE A 12 33.55 -25.13 -8.45
CA PHE A 12 32.18 -24.73 -8.75
C PHE A 12 31.97 -23.30 -8.27
N SER A 13 32.16 -22.32 -9.17
CA SER A 13 31.86 -20.90 -8.89
C SER A 13 30.34 -20.74 -8.84
N ALA A 14 29.76 -20.77 -7.66
CA ALA A 14 28.38 -20.37 -7.43
C ALA A 14 28.25 -18.86 -7.70
N LEU A 15 27.71 -18.49 -8.84
CA LEU A 15 27.24 -17.13 -9.11
C LEU A 15 26.02 -16.88 -8.23
N VAL A 16 26.25 -16.30 -7.05
CA VAL A 16 25.18 -15.72 -6.23
C VAL A 16 24.75 -14.45 -6.96
N GLY A 17 23.76 -14.59 -7.85
CA GLY A 17 23.05 -13.47 -8.43
C GLY A 17 22.32 -12.75 -7.30
N CYS A 18 22.83 -11.61 -6.83
CA CYS A 18 22.06 -10.67 -6.02
C CYS A 18 20.88 -10.20 -6.88
N ASN A 19 19.74 -10.84 -6.72
CA ASN A 19 18.48 -10.37 -7.27
C ASN A 19 18.11 -9.11 -6.48
N HIS A 20 18.62 -7.95 -6.94
CA HIS A 20 18.29 -6.66 -6.37
C HIS A 20 16.85 -6.36 -6.77
N GLN A 21 15.90 -6.83 -5.96
CA GLN A 21 14.49 -6.51 -6.16
C GLN A 21 14.37 -4.99 -6.16
N LYS A 22 14.10 -4.43 -7.35
CA LYS A 22 13.99 -2.99 -7.55
C LYS A 22 12.89 -2.47 -6.65
N SER A 23 13.24 -1.53 -5.74
CA SER A 23 12.25 -0.89 -4.88
C SER A 23 11.12 -0.27 -5.70
N LEU A 24 9.88 -0.46 -5.26
CA LEU A 24 8.71 0.12 -5.89
C LEU A 24 8.84 1.65 -5.91
N LYS A 25 8.79 2.24 -7.13
CA LYS A 25 8.94 3.68 -7.29
C LYS A 25 7.74 4.40 -6.67
N THR A 26 8.02 5.40 -5.83
CA THR A 26 7.03 6.31 -5.26
C THR A 26 6.86 7.54 -6.13
N VAL A 27 5.85 8.38 -5.82
CA VAL A 27 5.76 9.74 -6.34
C VAL A 27 6.97 10.56 -5.89
N ASP A 28 7.27 11.63 -6.65
CA ASP A 28 8.46 12.43 -6.42
C ASP A 28 8.39 13.22 -5.11
N TYR A 29 7.19 13.68 -4.72
CA TYR A 29 6.98 14.41 -3.47
C TYR A 29 5.52 14.36 -3.01
N VAL A 30 5.33 14.36 -1.68
CA VAL A 30 4.02 14.46 -1.03
C VAL A 30 4.03 15.65 -0.07
N ASP A 31 3.14 16.61 -0.30
CA ASP A 31 2.78 17.60 0.71
C ASP A 31 1.94 16.92 1.79
N ILE A 32 2.54 16.73 2.95
CA ILE A 32 1.93 15.98 4.05
C ILE A 32 0.63 16.64 4.53
N GLN A 33 0.59 17.97 4.61
CA GLN A 33 -0.62 18.67 5.07
C GLN A 33 -1.80 18.45 4.14
N ARG A 34 -1.56 18.47 2.81
CA ARG A 34 -2.60 18.20 1.81
C ARG A 34 -3.02 16.72 1.80
N PHE A 35 -2.12 15.81 2.19
CA PHE A 35 -2.42 14.38 2.22
C PHE A 35 -3.26 13.98 3.44
N MET A 36 -3.25 14.77 4.52
CA MET A 36 -4.04 14.49 5.73
C MET A 36 -5.55 14.50 5.46
N GLY A 37 -6.32 13.99 6.44
CA GLY A 37 -7.77 13.83 6.36
C GLY A 37 -8.18 12.45 5.89
N ASP A 38 -9.42 12.33 5.41
CA ASP A 38 -10.05 11.05 5.08
C ASP A 38 -9.77 10.63 3.64
N TRP A 39 -9.53 9.32 3.47
CA TRP A 39 -9.41 8.63 2.21
C TRP A 39 -10.30 7.40 2.22
N TYR A 40 -11.26 7.34 1.28
CA TYR A 40 -12.11 6.17 1.06
C TYR A 40 -11.33 5.12 0.29
N VAL A 41 -11.25 3.90 0.80
CA VAL A 41 -10.66 2.78 0.05
C VAL A 41 -11.67 2.33 -1.01
N ILE A 42 -11.38 2.56 -2.27
CA ILE A 42 -12.27 2.24 -3.41
C ILE A 42 -12.09 0.80 -3.86
N ALA A 43 -10.84 0.34 -3.91
CA ALA A 43 -10.48 -1.05 -4.18
C ALA A 43 -9.15 -1.38 -3.53
N ASN A 44 -8.95 -2.64 -3.19
CA ASN A 44 -7.68 -3.10 -2.63
C ASN A 44 -7.43 -4.57 -2.94
N ILE A 45 -6.17 -5.01 -2.84
CA ILE A 45 -5.85 -6.41 -2.58
C ILE A 45 -5.85 -6.54 -1.05
N PRO A 46 -6.88 -7.17 -0.45
CA PRO A 46 -7.14 -7.05 0.97
C PRO A 46 -6.16 -7.83 1.82
N THR A 47 -5.76 -7.24 2.94
CA THR A 47 -5.12 -7.97 4.03
C THR A 47 -6.15 -8.88 4.73
N PHE A 48 -5.67 -9.74 5.63
CA PHE A 48 -6.58 -10.60 6.42
C PHE A 48 -7.55 -9.80 7.32
N LEU A 49 -7.19 -8.56 7.68
CA LEU A 49 -8.04 -7.67 8.51
C LEU A 49 -9.17 -7.01 7.70
N GLU A 50 -9.01 -6.90 6.37
CA GLU A 50 -9.90 -6.13 5.49
C GLU A 50 -10.90 -6.98 4.74
N LYS A 51 -10.84 -8.31 4.89
CA LYS A 51 -11.78 -9.20 4.22
C LYS A 51 -13.22 -8.86 4.61
N ASN A 52 -14.07 -8.65 3.60
CA ASN A 52 -15.47 -8.23 3.77
C ASN A 52 -15.61 -6.90 4.52
N ALA A 53 -14.71 -5.93 4.27
CA ALA A 53 -14.83 -4.58 4.77
C ALA A 53 -15.83 -3.77 3.92
N TYR A 54 -16.81 -3.15 4.58
CA TYR A 54 -17.77 -2.22 3.99
C TYR A 54 -17.50 -0.81 4.52
N ASN A 55 -17.66 0.21 3.69
CA ASN A 55 -17.34 1.61 4.03
C ASN A 55 -15.93 1.79 4.61
N PRO A 56 -14.87 1.20 4.04
CA PRO A 56 -13.53 1.35 4.59
C PRO A 56 -12.98 2.75 4.34
N VAL A 57 -12.52 3.39 5.43
CA VAL A 57 -11.94 4.74 5.41
C VAL A 57 -10.64 4.73 6.19
N GLU A 58 -9.60 5.31 5.60
CA GLU A 58 -8.36 5.67 6.27
C GLU A 58 -8.32 7.16 6.54
N SER A 59 -8.13 7.55 7.81
CA SER A 59 -8.02 8.95 8.24
C SER A 59 -6.61 9.19 8.75
N TYR A 60 -5.97 10.24 8.25
CA TYR A 60 -4.60 10.62 8.64
C TYR A 60 -4.56 11.99 9.28
N ARG A 61 -3.76 12.13 10.32
CA ARG A 61 -3.48 13.40 10.98
C ARG A 61 -2.01 13.48 11.36
N LEU A 62 -1.36 14.57 11.00
CA LEU A 62 0.00 14.83 11.41
C LEU A 62 0.02 15.23 12.90
N ASP A 63 0.81 14.52 13.71
CA ASP A 63 1.04 14.85 15.10
C ASP A 63 2.26 15.78 15.26
N ASP A 64 2.38 16.45 16.40
CA ASP A 64 3.45 17.42 16.71
C ASP A 64 4.85 16.79 16.70
N ASP A 65 4.94 15.46 16.94
CA ASP A 65 6.19 14.70 16.89
C ASP A 65 6.60 14.29 15.45
N GLY A 66 5.84 14.70 14.43
CA GLY A 66 6.07 14.38 13.03
C GLY A 66 5.60 13.00 12.62
N SER A 67 4.98 12.22 13.50
CA SER A 67 4.32 10.96 13.15
C SER A 67 2.91 11.21 12.62
N ILE A 68 2.36 10.21 11.94
CA ILE A 68 1.02 10.25 11.36
C ILE A 68 0.09 9.38 12.22
N ALA A 69 -0.80 10.04 12.98
CA ALA A 69 -1.91 9.34 13.62
C ALA A 69 -2.87 8.85 12.54
N THR A 70 -3.01 7.53 12.45
CA THR A 70 -3.85 6.89 11.45
C THR A 70 -5.05 6.23 12.12
N THR A 71 -6.20 6.31 11.48
CA THR A 71 -7.39 5.54 11.85
C THR A 71 -7.89 4.81 10.61
N PHE A 72 -7.91 3.50 10.66
CA PHE A 72 -8.61 2.67 9.68
C PHE A 72 -9.93 2.18 10.27
N SER A 73 -11.04 2.46 9.62
CA SER A 73 -12.37 2.09 10.09
C SER A 73 -13.20 1.50 8.95
N PHE A 74 -14.02 0.50 9.26
CA PHE A 74 -14.95 -0.14 8.33
C PHE A 74 -16.07 -0.85 9.07
N ASN A 75 -17.12 -1.24 8.36
CA ASN A 75 -18.17 -2.13 8.88
C ASN A 75 -17.86 -3.57 8.44
N ALA A 76 -17.88 -4.53 9.38
CA ALA A 76 -17.49 -5.90 9.12
C ALA A 76 -18.65 -6.72 8.55
N GLY A 77 -18.44 -7.32 7.38
CA GLY A 77 -19.35 -8.31 6.78
C GLY A 77 -20.59 -7.76 6.08
N ALA A 78 -21.04 -6.53 6.38
CA ALA A 78 -22.20 -5.88 5.77
C ALA A 78 -22.14 -4.35 5.92
N MET A 79 -22.99 -3.62 5.19
CA MET A 79 -23.10 -2.15 5.27
C MET A 79 -23.48 -1.66 6.66
N ASP A 80 -24.33 -2.40 7.35
CA ASP A 80 -24.78 -2.18 8.74
C ASP A 80 -24.06 -3.06 9.76
N GLY A 81 -22.97 -3.72 9.33
CA GLY A 81 -22.16 -4.59 10.17
C GLY A 81 -21.45 -3.86 11.32
N GLU A 82 -20.88 -4.63 12.23
CA GLU A 82 -20.15 -4.10 13.38
C GLU A 82 -19.00 -3.18 12.92
N LYS A 83 -18.95 -1.96 13.43
CA LYS A 83 -17.89 -1.01 13.11
C LYS A 83 -16.59 -1.44 13.78
N LYS A 84 -15.59 -1.75 12.96
CA LYS A 84 -14.22 -2.02 13.38
C LYS A 84 -13.37 -0.75 13.24
N ARG A 85 -12.38 -0.63 14.13
CA ARG A 85 -11.44 0.50 14.12
C ARG A 85 -10.07 0.04 14.56
N TYR A 86 -9.06 0.41 13.76
CA TYR A 86 -7.63 0.22 14.06
C TYR A 86 -6.95 1.58 14.07
N THR A 87 -5.96 1.76 14.94
CA THR A 87 -5.25 3.04 15.09
C THR A 87 -3.73 2.84 14.98
N PRO A 88 -3.23 2.41 13.82
CA PRO A 88 -1.79 2.33 13.62
C PRO A 88 -1.16 3.72 13.62
N ARG A 89 0.18 3.76 13.77
CA ARG A 89 0.94 5.00 13.66
C ARG A 89 1.87 4.93 12.46
N GLY A 90 1.79 5.93 11.59
CA GLY A 90 2.68 6.11 10.45
C GLY A 90 3.93 6.89 10.82
N PHE A 91 5.08 6.49 10.27
CA PHE A 91 6.36 7.19 10.42
C PHE A 91 6.94 7.43 9.03
N ILE A 92 7.17 8.68 8.66
CA ILE A 92 7.80 9.03 7.40
C ILE A 92 9.25 8.55 7.46
N THR A 93 9.62 7.63 6.55
CA THR A 93 10.95 7.04 6.48
C THR A 93 11.85 7.71 5.44
N ASN A 94 11.25 8.40 4.46
CA ASN A 94 11.96 9.18 3.45
C ASN A 94 11.44 10.62 3.44
N THR A 95 12.13 11.50 4.17
CA THR A 95 11.76 12.91 4.31
C THR A 95 12.07 13.77 3.07
N LYS A 96 12.74 13.23 2.05
CA LYS A 96 12.98 13.95 0.79
C LYS A 96 11.73 13.93 -0.09
N THR A 97 11.04 12.81 -0.13
CA THR A 97 9.83 12.62 -0.93
C THR A 97 8.55 12.67 -0.10
N ASN A 98 8.63 12.35 1.21
CA ASN A 98 7.51 12.10 2.12
C ASN A 98 6.57 10.96 1.64
N ALA A 99 6.98 10.16 0.67
CA ALA A 99 6.14 9.15 0.02
C ALA A 99 6.37 7.72 0.54
N GLU A 100 7.31 7.53 1.47
CA GLU A 100 7.63 6.25 2.06
C GLU A 100 7.43 6.32 3.56
N TRP A 101 6.54 5.45 4.09
CA TRP A 101 6.24 5.40 5.52
C TRP A 101 6.40 3.98 6.06
N GLY A 102 6.59 3.91 7.38
CA GLY A 102 6.47 2.67 8.14
C GLY A 102 5.21 2.69 8.98
N MET A 103 4.20 1.86 8.64
CA MET A 103 2.94 1.77 9.39
C MET A 103 3.06 0.77 10.54
N GLN A 104 2.90 1.23 11.76
CA GLN A 104 3.07 0.43 12.97
C GLN A 104 1.72 0.10 13.60
N PHE A 105 1.29 -1.14 13.44
CA PHE A 105 0.12 -1.72 14.10
C PHE A 105 0.48 -2.30 15.47
N ILE A 106 1.66 -2.93 15.56
CA ILE A 106 2.18 -3.57 16.76
C ILE A 106 3.67 -3.22 16.88
N TRP A 107 4.06 -2.66 18.03
CA TRP A 107 5.47 -2.38 18.31
C TRP A 107 6.29 -3.69 18.39
N PRO A 108 7.53 -3.75 17.85
CA PRO A 108 8.26 -2.70 17.10
C PRO A 108 8.11 -2.79 15.58
N ILE A 109 7.16 -3.57 15.05
CA ILE A 109 7.04 -3.91 13.62
C ILE A 109 6.44 -2.74 12.84
N LYS A 110 7.11 -2.31 11.78
CA LYS A 110 6.62 -1.30 10.83
C LYS A 110 6.43 -1.93 9.45
N ALA A 111 5.20 -1.95 8.97
CA ALA A 111 4.86 -2.40 7.63
C ALA A 111 5.24 -1.33 6.58
N ASP A 112 5.75 -1.77 5.43
CA ASP A 112 6.05 -0.91 4.29
C ASP A 112 4.76 -0.28 3.74
N TYR A 113 4.79 1.03 3.50
CA TYR A 113 3.69 1.83 2.97
C TYR A 113 4.26 2.86 2.00
N ARG A 114 3.87 2.79 0.74
CA ARG A 114 4.44 3.60 -0.33
C ARG A 114 3.35 4.30 -1.12
N ILE A 115 3.41 5.62 -1.18
CA ILE A 115 2.54 6.41 -2.04
C ILE A 115 3.13 6.34 -3.45
N VAL A 116 2.55 5.47 -4.29
CA VAL A 116 3.07 5.18 -5.64
C VAL A 116 2.36 5.97 -6.72
N TYR A 117 1.17 6.46 -6.43
CA TYR A 117 0.39 7.39 -7.25
C TYR A 117 -0.28 8.43 -6.35
N LEU A 118 -0.30 9.66 -6.81
CA LEU A 118 -1.05 10.76 -6.20
C LEU A 118 -1.31 11.78 -7.31
N ASP A 119 -2.57 12.12 -7.54
CA ASP A 119 -2.91 13.14 -8.51
C ASP A 119 -2.60 14.56 -7.99
N GLU A 120 -2.44 15.53 -8.88
CA GLU A 120 -2.06 16.92 -8.55
C GLU A 120 -3.03 17.60 -7.59
N ASN A 121 -4.31 17.21 -7.64
CA ASN A 121 -5.38 17.77 -6.81
C ASN A 121 -5.54 17.01 -5.46
N TYR A 122 -4.78 15.93 -5.23
CA TYR A 122 -4.91 15.07 -4.03
C TYR A 122 -6.31 14.47 -3.87
N GLN A 123 -6.93 14.10 -4.99
CA GLN A 123 -8.25 13.45 -5.02
C GLN A 123 -8.14 11.91 -5.09
N TYR A 124 -7.07 11.41 -5.70
CA TYR A 124 -6.84 9.98 -5.92
C TYR A 124 -5.42 9.62 -5.51
N THR A 125 -5.28 8.47 -4.86
CA THR A 125 -3.96 7.93 -4.50
C THR A 125 -3.94 6.40 -4.63
N VAL A 126 -2.76 5.86 -4.89
CA VAL A 126 -2.49 4.42 -4.79
C VAL A 126 -1.38 4.20 -3.80
N ILE A 127 -1.64 3.33 -2.84
CA ILE A 127 -0.67 2.91 -1.85
C ILE A 127 -0.23 1.49 -2.18
N GLY A 128 1.06 1.28 -2.26
CA GLY A 128 1.65 -0.02 -2.53
C GLY A 128 2.68 -0.43 -1.49
N ARG A 129 3.24 -1.62 -1.68
CA ARG A 129 4.31 -2.21 -0.87
C ARG A 129 5.36 -2.86 -1.77
N ASN A 130 6.62 -2.84 -1.37
CA ASN A 130 7.71 -3.46 -2.15
C ASN A 130 7.50 -4.94 -2.46
N ASN A 131 6.80 -5.66 -1.57
CA ASN A 131 6.52 -7.08 -1.75
C ASN A 131 5.45 -7.36 -2.81
N LEU A 132 4.74 -6.32 -3.31
CA LEU A 132 3.62 -6.43 -4.23
C LEU A 132 2.50 -7.37 -3.72
N ASP A 133 2.35 -7.47 -2.40
CA ASP A 133 1.39 -8.35 -1.73
C ASP A 133 0.04 -7.66 -1.48
N TYR A 134 0.07 -6.37 -1.13
CA TYR A 134 -1.11 -5.55 -0.84
C TYR A 134 -1.02 -4.21 -1.55
N VAL A 135 -2.16 -3.70 -1.99
CA VAL A 135 -2.30 -2.40 -2.65
C VAL A 135 -3.68 -1.82 -2.33
N TRP A 136 -3.75 -0.50 -2.22
CA TRP A 136 -4.99 0.25 -1.96
C TRP A 136 -5.15 1.36 -2.99
N ILE A 137 -6.28 1.38 -3.67
CA ILE A 137 -6.76 2.50 -4.49
C ILE A 137 -7.70 3.31 -3.61
N MET A 138 -7.37 4.56 -3.36
CA MET A 138 -8.14 5.42 -2.46
C MET A 138 -8.51 6.74 -3.14
N ALA A 139 -9.61 7.32 -2.68
CA ALA A 139 -10.11 8.62 -3.16
C ALA A 139 -10.64 9.47 -2.02
N ARG A 140 -10.80 10.78 -2.26
CA ARG A 140 -11.46 11.71 -1.33
C ARG A 140 -12.97 11.55 -1.31
N GLU A 141 -13.53 10.90 -2.30
CA GLU A 141 -14.96 10.60 -2.40
C GLU A 141 -15.19 9.09 -2.39
N PRO A 142 -16.32 8.61 -1.82
CA PRO A 142 -16.63 7.18 -1.71
C PRO A 142 -16.95 6.52 -3.05
N LYS A 143 -17.05 7.31 -4.12
CA LYS A 143 -17.30 6.84 -5.49
C LYS A 143 -16.41 7.59 -6.48
N ILE A 144 -15.84 6.84 -7.41
CA ILE A 144 -15.08 7.39 -8.53
C ILE A 144 -15.70 6.94 -9.86
N SER A 145 -15.33 7.62 -10.96
CA SER A 145 -15.83 7.23 -12.30
C SER A 145 -15.22 5.90 -12.74
N GLU A 146 -15.94 5.14 -13.57
CA GLU A 146 -15.42 3.90 -14.17
C GLU A 146 -14.12 4.13 -14.95
N LYS A 147 -14.03 5.28 -15.65
CA LYS A 147 -12.81 5.67 -16.36
C LYS A 147 -11.62 5.76 -15.40
N MET A 148 -11.76 6.47 -14.27
CA MET A 148 -10.70 6.62 -13.27
C MET A 148 -10.36 5.26 -12.63
N MET A 149 -11.36 4.45 -12.32
CA MET A 149 -11.14 3.10 -11.77
C MET A 149 -10.30 2.24 -12.73
N ASN A 150 -10.62 2.28 -14.03
CA ASN A 150 -9.88 1.55 -15.06
C ASN A 150 -8.44 2.05 -15.19
N GLU A 151 -8.22 3.38 -15.17
CA GLU A 151 -6.87 3.98 -15.22
C GLU A 151 -6.02 3.55 -14.02
N LEU A 152 -6.58 3.62 -12.81
CA LEU A 152 -5.86 3.22 -11.58
C LEU A 152 -5.60 1.71 -11.54
N THR A 153 -6.55 0.88 -12.01
CA THR A 153 -6.35 -0.58 -12.14
C THR A 153 -5.21 -0.91 -13.11
N GLN A 154 -5.17 -0.26 -14.27
CA GLN A 154 -4.08 -0.42 -15.24
C GLN A 154 -2.74 0.03 -14.65
N PHE A 155 -2.73 1.15 -13.90
CA PHE A 155 -1.54 1.61 -13.20
C PHE A 155 -1.05 0.56 -12.20
N VAL A 156 -1.92 0.01 -11.34
CA VAL A 156 -1.59 -1.06 -10.39
C VAL A 156 -0.99 -2.27 -11.09
N SER A 157 -1.60 -2.71 -12.22
CA SER A 157 -1.06 -3.80 -13.03
C SER A 157 0.33 -3.49 -13.60
N SER A 158 0.57 -2.23 -14.01
CA SER A 158 1.88 -1.79 -14.55
C SER A 158 3.00 -1.82 -13.52
N LEU A 159 2.67 -1.76 -12.23
CA LEU A 159 3.62 -1.90 -11.12
C LEU A 159 4.03 -3.35 -10.85
N GLY A 160 3.33 -4.31 -11.45
CA GLY A 160 3.58 -5.75 -11.28
C GLY A 160 2.63 -6.46 -10.31
N TYR A 161 1.58 -5.80 -9.81
CA TYR A 161 0.53 -6.47 -9.04
C TYR A 161 -0.35 -7.33 -9.95
N ASP A 162 -0.85 -8.43 -9.40
CA ASP A 162 -1.93 -9.19 -10.03
C ASP A 162 -3.26 -8.45 -9.81
N SER A 163 -3.64 -7.63 -10.81
CA SER A 163 -4.87 -6.83 -10.73
C SER A 163 -6.16 -7.66 -10.70
N SER A 164 -6.10 -8.96 -11.00
CA SER A 164 -7.27 -9.86 -10.86
C SER A 164 -7.65 -10.12 -9.39
N LEU A 165 -6.72 -9.82 -8.45
CA LEU A 165 -6.94 -9.91 -7.01
C LEU A 165 -7.53 -8.64 -6.40
N LEU A 166 -7.71 -7.56 -7.19
CA LEU A 166 -8.34 -6.34 -6.71
C LEU A 166 -9.82 -6.59 -6.42
N GLU A 167 -10.22 -6.30 -5.20
CA GLU A 167 -11.60 -6.32 -4.73
C GLU A 167 -12.12 -4.89 -4.60
N LEU A 168 -13.32 -4.62 -5.12
CA LEU A 168 -14.01 -3.34 -4.90
C LEU A 168 -14.52 -3.28 -3.47
N ALA A 169 -14.26 -2.17 -2.81
CA ALA A 169 -14.79 -1.91 -1.46
C ALA A 169 -16.16 -1.23 -1.57
N PRO A 170 -17.23 -1.86 -1.05
CA PRO A 170 -18.57 -1.28 -1.12
C PRO A 170 -18.70 -0.07 -0.19
N HIS A 171 -19.24 1.04 -0.71
CA HIS A 171 -19.56 2.23 0.07
C HIS A 171 -21.04 2.55 0.02
N GLN A 172 -21.61 2.88 1.18
CA GLN A 172 -22.94 3.48 1.24
C GLN A 172 -22.83 4.93 0.76
N MET A 173 -23.59 5.26 -0.30
CA MET A 173 -23.66 6.64 -0.74
C MET A 173 -24.37 7.48 0.31
N PRO A 174 -23.91 8.73 0.60
CA PRO A 174 -24.69 9.67 1.35
C PRO A 174 -26.08 9.77 0.71
N LEU A 175 -27.15 9.71 1.54
CA LEU A 175 -28.47 10.03 1.06
C LEU A 175 -28.38 11.47 0.54
N GLY A 176 -28.55 11.65 -0.77
CA GLY A 176 -28.54 12.98 -1.37
C GLY A 176 -29.64 13.82 -0.71
N ASP A 177 -29.26 15.03 -0.31
CA ASP A 177 -30.19 16.08 0.13
C ASP A 177 -31.03 16.57 -1.04
#